data_464eb20f33094b5ff39dba4b8ff87afe
#
_entry.id   464eb20f33094b5ff39dba4b8ff87afe
#
_cell.length_a   1.000
_cell.length_b   1.000
_cell.length_c   1.000
_cell.angle_alpha   90.00
_cell.angle_beta   90.00
_cell.angle_gamma   90.00
#
_symmetry.space_group_name_H-M   'P 1'
#
loop_
_entity.id
_entity.type
_entity.pdbx_description
1 polymer ?
#
loop_
_entity_poly.entity_id
_entity_poly.type
_entity_poly.pdbx_seq_one_letter_code
_entity_poly.pdbx_strand_id
1 'polypeptide(L)'
;MVFKELEIQGFKSFPDKVRIRFDEGVTGVVGPNGSGKSNLSDAVRWVLGETSSRQLRAAGKMEDVIFGGTRRRGAMGFAQVRLTLDNADHTFDVDADEVTIGRKYYRSGDSEYTINGQVCRLKDVYELLLDTGIGRDGYSVIGQGRIAEIVAAKSSERREIFEEACGIAKYRYRKTEAERRLAAAGENLERLRDIFGELESRVGPLEKESAKAQKFLELSAQRKTLEVTLWTDGVHRAREAVRQQVRDYETAQADYERFDRETKAAEQEAEEIRMQAQQLTVAVERLNGDIRSITEQISGSESRIAVLENDILRNEESGASLKAESTAGEQDSTEAQAAL
;
A
#
# COMPACT_ATOMS: atom_id res chain seq x y z
N MET A 1 19.77 -0.84 -21.98
CA MET A 1 19.10 -0.01 -20.97
C MET A 1 20.03 1.10 -20.51
N VAL A 2 19.60 2.37 -20.57
CA VAL A 2 20.37 3.57 -20.25
C VAL A 2 19.60 4.44 -19.26
N PHE A 3 20.31 5.06 -18.32
CA PHE A 3 19.73 6.11 -17.48
C PHE A 3 19.56 7.37 -18.34
N LYS A 4 18.35 7.92 -18.38
CA LYS A 4 18.04 9.17 -19.10
C LYS A 4 18.06 10.38 -18.18
N GLU A 5 17.33 10.32 -17.08
CA GLU A 5 17.23 11.47 -16.17
C GLU A 5 17.07 10.99 -14.72
N LEU A 6 17.71 11.71 -13.82
CA LEU A 6 17.54 11.59 -12.38
C LEU A 6 17.07 12.92 -11.82
N GLU A 7 15.87 12.93 -11.25
CA GLU A 7 15.28 14.09 -10.59
C GLU A 7 15.30 13.87 -9.07
N ILE A 8 15.84 14.82 -8.33
CA ILE A 8 15.99 14.73 -6.87
C ILE A 8 15.43 16.01 -6.26
N GLN A 9 14.65 15.88 -5.18
CA GLN A 9 14.15 17.00 -4.40
C GLN A 9 14.00 16.61 -2.93
N GLY A 10 14.45 17.47 -2.03
CA GLY A 10 14.32 17.26 -0.59
C GLY A 10 15.15 16.09 -0.04
N PHE A 11 16.03 15.50 -0.82
CA PHE A 11 16.79 14.32 -0.45
C PHE A 11 18.19 14.73 0.02
N LYS A 12 18.52 14.42 1.27
CA LYS A 12 19.82 14.67 1.93
C LYS A 12 20.35 16.09 1.70
N SER A 13 21.31 16.29 0.80
CA SER A 13 21.92 17.57 0.47
C SER A 13 21.23 18.32 -0.67
N PHE A 14 20.15 17.81 -1.22
CA PHE A 14 19.42 18.38 -2.34
C PHE A 14 18.06 18.95 -1.92
N PRO A 15 17.98 20.16 -1.37
CA PRO A 15 16.73 20.77 -0.97
C PRO A 15 15.85 21.14 -2.16
N ASP A 16 16.46 21.70 -3.20
CA ASP A 16 15.78 22.11 -4.43
C ASP A 16 15.65 20.95 -5.39
N LYS A 17 14.75 21.11 -6.33
CA LYS A 17 14.56 20.20 -7.44
C LYS A 17 15.78 20.29 -8.37
N VAL A 18 16.55 19.23 -8.39
CA VAL A 18 17.71 19.06 -9.27
C VAL A 18 17.39 18.00 -10.31
N ARG A 19 17.67 18.29 -11.58
CA ARG A 19 17.57 17.35 -12.69
C ARG A 19 18.95 17.11 -13.27
N ILE A 20 19.29 15.84 -13.40
CA ILE A 20 20.54 15.40 -13.99
C ILE A 20 20.17 14.52 -15.18
N ARG A 21 20.57 14.93 -16.36
CA ARG A 21 20.46 14.13 -17.58
C ARG A 21 21.74 13.36 -17.79
N PHE A 22 21.60 12.15 -18.27
CA PHE A 22 22.70 11.27 -18.59
C PHE A 22 22.76 11.12 -20.10
N ASP A 23 23.92 11.37 -20.68
CA ASP A 23 24.17 11.08 -22.07
C ASP A 23 24.58 9.61 -22.25
N GLU A 24 24.58 9.11 -23.49
CA GLU A 24 25.07 7.78 -23.78
C GLU A 24 26.56 7.65 -23.44
N GLY A 25 26.95 6.47 -22.95
CA GLY A 25 28.33 6.17 -22.60
C GLY A 25 28.63 6.35 -21.10
N VAL A 26 29.77 6.93 -20.77
CA VAL A 26 30.27 7.07 -19.39
C VAL A 26 30.05 8.50 -18.89
N THR A 27 29.26 8.65 -17.85
CA THR A 27 29.07 9.94 -17.18
C THR A 27 29.89 10.01 -15.90
N GLY A 28 30.78 10.98 -15.80
CA GLY A 28 31.63 11.24 -14.64
C GLY A 28 31.04 12.33 -13.74
N VAL A 29 30.81 12.02 -12.45
CA VAL A 29 30.37 13.01 -11.45
C VAL A 29 31.57 13.40 -10.59
N VAL A 30 32.07 14.61 -10.76
CA VAL A 30 33.25 15.14 -10.06
C VAL A 30 32.90 16.34 -9.18
N GLY A 31 33.69 16.55 -8.14
CA GLY A 31 33.49 17.69 -7.24
C GLY A 31 34.26 17.53 -5.93
N PRO A 32 34.35 18.58 -5.10
CA PRO A 32 35.07 18.52 -3.82
C PRO A 32 34.35 17.61 -2.81
N ASN A 33 35.00 17.29 -1.70
CA ASN A 33 34.41 16.54 -0.62
C ASN A 33 33.26 17.35 -0.02
N GLY A 34 32.14 16.65 0.29
CA GLY A 34 30.92 17.30 0.81
C GLY A 34 29.97 17.88 -0.24
N SER A 35 30.33 17.86 -1.55
CA SER A 35 29.44 18.40 -2.61
C SER A 35 28.19 17.57 -2.93
N GLY A 36 27.99 16.43 -2.26
CA GLY A 36 26.81 15.58 -2.46
C GLY A 36 26.96 14.45 -3.48
N LYS A 37 28.16 14.21 -4.05
CA LYS A 37 28.40 13.10 -5.02
C LYS A 37 27.88 11.75 -4.54
N SER A 38 28.20 11.41 -3.31
CA SER A 38 27.76 10.15 -2.72
C SER A 38 26.24 10.12 -2.43
N ASN A 39 25.62 11.29 -2.23
CA ASN A 39 24.17 11.37 -2.05
C ASN A 39 23.41 11.15 -3.35
N LEU A 40 24.05 11.41 -4.49
CA LEU A 40 23.53 11.07 -5.81
C LEU A 40 23.41 9.55 -5.98
N SER A 41 24.47 8.81 -5.65
CA SER A 41 24.43 7.34 -5.66
C SER A 41 23.38 6.78 -4.68
N ASP A 42 23.28 7.40 -3.48
CA ASP A 42 22.24 7.00 -2.53
C ASP A 42 20.83 7.27 -3.06
N ALA A 43 20.62 8.37 -3.80
CA ALA A 43 19.32 8.68 -4.40
C ALA A 43 18.92 7.61 -5.43
N VAL A 44 19.85 7.18 -6.28
CA VAL A 44 19.62 6.09 -7.24
C VAL A 44 19.25 4.79 -6.51
N ARG A 45 20.04 4.40 -5.50
CA ARG A 45 19.73 3.19 -4.72
C ARG A 45 18.39 3.28 -4.01
N TRP A 46 18.10 4.44 -3.48
CA TRP A 46 16.88 4.68 -2.73
C TRP A 46 15.63 4.56 -3.60
N VAL A 47 15.63 5.13 -4.82
CA VAL A 47 14.49 5.04 -5.74
C VAL A 47 14.30 3.62 -6.28
N LEU A 48 15.37 2.85 -6.41
CA LEU A 48 15.36 1.44 -6.81
C LEU A 48 14.88 0.49 -5.69
N GLY A 49 14.48 1.02 -4.53
CA GLY A 49 13.84 0.26 -3.49
C GLY A 49 14.69 -0.05 -2.26
N GLU A 50 15.90 0.53 -2.12
CA GLU A 50 16.67 0.36 -0.89
C GLU A 50 15.90 0.87 0.34
N THR A 51 15.72 0.00 1.31
CA THR A 51 14.99 0.29 2.56
C THR A 51 15.90 0.36 3.78
N SER A 52 17.16 -0.03 3.65
CA SER A 52 18.12 0.01 4.74
C SER A 52 18.68 1.43 4.93
N SER A 53 18.35 2.05 6.07
CA SER A 53 18.93 3.36 6.45
C SER A 53 20.45 3.32 6.54
N ARG A 54 21.01 2.18 6.99
CA ARG A 54 22.46 1.98 7.09
C ARG A 54 23.12 1.99 5.72
N GLN A 55 22.57 1.29 4.75
CA GLN A 55 23.10 1.26 3.38
C GLN A 55 22.99 2.61 2.67
N LEU A 56 21.99 3.39 3.02
CA LEU A 56 21.81 4.75 2.55
C LEU A 56 22.61 5.77 3.36
N ARG A 57 23.45 5.35 4.30
CA ARG A 57 24.22 6.25 5.17
C ARG A 57 23.33 7.32 5.85
N ALA A 58 22.10 6.95 6.17
CA ALA A 58 21.22 7.71 7.03
C ALA A 58 21.60 7.47 8.50
N ALA A 59 21.41 8.46 9.35
CA ALA A 59 21.92 8.43 10.75
C ALA A 59 21.14 7.48 11.69
N GLY A 60 20.40 6.53 11.14
CA GLY A 60 19.72 5.45 11.87
C GLY A 60 18.26 5.30 11.50
N LYS A 61 17.61 6.34 11.00
CA LYS A 61 16.20 6.31 10.58
C LYS A 61 16.08 6.64 9.10
N MET A 62 15.02 6.12 8.46
CA MET A 62 14.74 6.45 7.06
C MET A 62 14.41 7.95 6.88
N GLU A 63 13.85 8.59 7.88
CA GLU A 63 13.55 10.04 7.88
C GLU A 63 14.80 10.91 7.64
N ASP A 64 15.98 10.41 8.00
CA ASP A 64 17.26 11.11 7.80
C ASP A 64 17.66 11.24 6.32
N VAL A 65 16.94 10.61 5.40
CA VAL A 65 17.10 10.86 3.96
C VAL A 65 16.46 12.18 3.55
N ILE A 66 15.55 12.73 4.35
CA ILE A 66 14.92 14.03 4.09
C ILE A 66 15.87 15.15 4.50
N PHE A 67 15.95 16.19 3.67
CA PHE A 67 16.77 17.37 3.97
C PHE A 67 16.40 17.96 5.33
N GLY A 68 17.35 17.91 6.26
CA GLY A 68 17.18 18.33 7.65
C GLY A 68 17.23 19.83 7.89
N GLY A 69 17.50 20.63 6.83
CA GLY A 69 17.65 22.08 6.97
C GLY A 69 19.12 22.51 7.19
N THR A 70 19.35 23.79 7.08
CA THR A 70 20.61 24.48 7.37
C THR A 70 20.33 25.76 8.15
N ARG A 71 21.37 26.47 8.56
CA ARG A 71 21.20 27.78 9.21
C ARG A 71 20.45 28.82 8.36
N ARG A 72 20.45 28.63 7.02
CA ARG A 72 19.83 29.57 6.06
C ARG A 72 18.54 29.02 5.46
N ARG A 73 18.20 27.75 5.68
CA ARG A 73 17.07 27.10 5.04
C ARG A 73 16.40 26.11 6.00
N GLY A 74 15.08 26.15 6.09
CA GLY A 74 14.29 25.24 6.90
C GLY A 74 14.35 23.80 6.38
N ALA A 75 14.06 22.85 7.26
CA ALA A 75 13.93 21.45 6.92
C ALA A 75 12.76 21.21 5.94
N MET A 76 12.87 20.20 5.09
CA MET A 76 11.80 19.81 4.17
C MET A 76 10.85 18.79 4.80
N GLY A 77 9.61 18.75 4.34
CA GLY A 77 8.60 17.79 4.80
C GLY A 77 8.68 16.44 4.09
N PHE A 78 9.36 16.37 2.97
CA PHE A 78 9.48 15.14 2.16
C PHE A 78 10.80 15.09 1.39
N ALA A 79 11.18 13.88 0.99
CA ALA A 79 12.18 13.62 -0.03
C ALA A 79 11.52 12.94 -1.23
N GLN A 80 11.91 13.33 -2.43
CA GLN A 80 11.43 12.72 -3.68
C GLN A 80 12.59 12.48 -4.62
N VAL A 81 12.61 11.29 -5.21
CA VAL A 81 13.53 10.95 -6.30
C VAL A 81 12.75 10.29 -7.40
N ARG A 82 13.04 10.66 -8.64
CA ARG A 82 12.55 10.01 -9.85
C ARG A 82 13.71 9.63 -10.72
N LEU A 83 13.69 8.43 -11.23
CA LEU A 83 14.68 7.89 -12.16
C LEU A 83 13.97 7.50 -13.45
N THR A 84 14.34 8.12 -14.55
CA THR A 84 13.84 7.78 -15.88
C THR A 84 14.87 6.92 -16.59
N LEU A 85 14.42 5.77 -17.06
CA LEU A 85 15.19 4.75 -17.74
C LEU A 85 14.71 4.66 -19.19
N ASP A 86 15.62 4.41 -20.10
CA ASP A 86 15.30 4.09 -21.49
C ASP A 86 14.71 2.68 -21.60
N ASN A 87 13.64 2.53 -22.34
CA ASN A 87 12.97 1.26 -22.61
C ASN A 87 12.73 1.04 -24.11
N ALA A 88 13.48 1.70 -24.98
CA ALA A 88 13.35 1.51 -26.41
C ALA A 88 13.63 0.07 -26.87
N ASP A 89 14.38 -0.68 -26.08
CA ASP A 89 14.64 -2.12 -26.25
C ASP A 89 13.55 -3.03 -25.63
N HIS A 90 12.49 -2.45 -25.02
CA HIS A 90 11.43 -3.15 -24.33
C HIS A 90 11.92 -4.17 -23.29
N THR A 91 13.04 -3.88 -22.65
CA THR A 91 13.58 -4.70 -21.55
C THR A 91 12.63 -4.73 -20.36
N PHE A 92 11.94 -3.63 -20.11
CA PHE A 92 10.83 -3.59 -19.14
C PHE A 92 9.53 -4.01 -19.81
N ASP A 93 8.76 -4.86 -19.13
CA ASP A 93 7.43 -5.30 -19.57
C ASP A 93 6.39 -4.17 -19.36
N VAL A 94 6.64 -3.04 -20.01
CA VAL A 94 5.81 -1.83 -19.98
C VAL A 94 5.74 -1.29 -21.42
N ASP A 95 4.52 -1.00 -21.89
CA ASP A 95 4.27 -0.45 -23.22
C ASP A 95 4.56 1.06 -23.25
N ALA A 96 5.83 1.40 -23.08
CA ALA A 96 6.34 2.78 -23.15
C ALA A 96 7.84 2.76 -23.46
N ASP A 97 8.31 3.72 -24.26
CA ASP A 97 9.73 3.88 -24.61
C ASP A 97 10.59 4.37 -23.43
N GLU A 98 9.96 4.85 -22.38
CA GLU A 98 10.62 5.30 -21.16
C GLU A 98 9.87 4.77 -19.94
N VAL A 99 10.63 4.35 -18.94
CA VAL A 99 10.09 3.94 -17.64
C VAL A 99 10.61 4.89 -16.56
N THR A 100 9.70 5.57 -15.89
CA THR A 100 10.02 6.46 -14.77
C THR A 100 9.62 5.81 -13.46
N ILE A 101 10.60 5.49 -12.63
CA ILE A 101 10.40 5.00 -11.27
C ILE A 101 10.53 6.19 -10.33
N GLY A 102 9.54 6.38 -9.47
CA GLY A 102 9.54 7.44 -8.47
C GLY A 102 9.37 6.90 -7.06
N ARG A 103 10.03 7.53 -6.12
CA ARG A 103 9.81 7.31 -4.68
C ARG A 103 9.70 8.64 -3.99
N LYS A 104 8.69 8.75 -3.14
CA LYS A 104 8.47 9.91 -2.27
C LYS A 104 8.32 9.43 -0.84
N TYR A 105 8.98 10.08 0.09
CA TYR A 105 8.97 9.74 1.51
C TYR A 105 8.69 10.98 2.33
N TYR A 106 7.74 10.86 3.23
CA TYR A 106 7.29 11.95 4.08
C TYR A 106 7.83 11.80 5.50
N ARG A 107 7.91 12.91 6.24
CA ARG A 107 8.29 12.88 7.66
C ARG A 107 7.29 12.14 8.55
N SER A 108 6.06 11.91 8.08
CA SER A 108 5.08 11.04 8.74
C SER A 108 5.50 9.55 8.78
N GLY A 109 6.52 9.17 7.99
CA GLY A 109 6.92 7.78 7.79
C GLY A 109 6.31 7.13 6.56
N ASP A 110 5.38 7.81 5.87
CA ASP A 110 4.72 7.29 4.69
C ASP A 110 5.68 7.25 3.49
N SER A 111 5.64 6.17 2.73
CA SER A 111 6.43 5.97 1.52
C SER A 111 5.52 5.67 0.34
N GLU A 112 5.66 6.46 -0.71
CA GLU A 112 4.91 6.32 -1.95
C GLU A 112 5.86 5.95 -3.07
N TYR A 113 5.50 4.93 -3.84
CA TYR A 113 6.23 4.51 -5.03
C TYR A 113 5.36 4.73 -6.26
N THR A 114 6.00 5.09 -7.37
CA THR A 114 5.30 5.30 -8.65
C THR A 114 6.08 4.67 -9.80
N ILE A 115 5.35 4.11 -10.76
CA ILE A 115 5.85 3.70 -12.06
C ILE A 115 5.08 4.48 -13.11
N ASN A 116 5.77 5.25 -13.95
CA ASN A 116 5.17 6.14 -14.95
C ASN A 116 4.07 7.06 -14.38
N GLY A 117 4.28 7.53 -13.13
CA GLY A 117 3.35 8.40 -12.44
C GLY A 117 2.16 7.69 -11.76
N GLN A 118 1.97 6.41 -11.98
CA GLN A 118 0.94 5.62 -11.28
C GLN A 118 1.48 5.12 -9.95
N VAL A 119 0.71 5.27 -8.88
CA VAL A 119 1.07 4.78 -7.54
C VAL A 119 1.06 3.25 -7.56
N CYS A 120 2.13 2.66 -7.04
CA CYS A 120 2.33 1.22 -6.99
C CYS A 120 2.92 0.79 -5.63
N ARG A 121 3.04 -0.50 -5.43
CA ARG A 121 3.70 -1.07 -4.25
C ARG A 121 5.20 -1.23 -4.50
N LEU A 122 5.98 -1.21 -3.44
CA LEU A 122 7.42 -1.52 -3.52
C LEU A 122 7.68 -2.88 -4.22
N LYS A 123 6.79 -3.85 -4.00
CA LYS A 123 6.86 -5.15 -4.67
C LYS A 123 6.80 -5.04 -6.19
N ASP A 124 5.95 -4.17 -6.70
CA ASP A 124 5.77 -3.97 -8.14
C ASP A 124 7.03 -3.33 -8.78
N VAL A 125 7.67 -2.42 -8.03
CA VAL A 125 8.98 -1.86 -8.43
C VAL A 125 10.05 -2.95 -8.47
N TYR A 126 10.09 -3.84 -7.48
CA TYR A 126 11.03 -4.97 -7.49
C TYR A 126 10.76 -5.91 -8.66
N GLU A 127 9.51 -6.29 -8.90
CA GLU A 127 9.12 -7.17 -10.00
C GLU A 127 9.52 -6.58 -11.36
N LEU A 128 9.34 -5.27 -11.54
CA LEU A 128 9.76 -4.55 -12.74
C LEU A 128 11.28 -4.62 -12.95
N LEU A 129 12.05 -4.53 -11.87
CA LEU A 129 13.52 -4.49 -11.94
C LEU A 129 14.18 -5.87 -12.04
N LEU A 130 13.46 -6.95 -11.64
CA LEU A 130 14.04 -8.31 -11.60
C LEU A 130 14.58 -8.81 -12.95
N ASP A 131 14.02 -8.35 -14.07
CA ASP A 131 14.45 -8.76 -15.41
C ASP A 131 15.62 -7.95 -15.94
N THR A 132 15.99 -6.87 -15.27
CA THR A 132 16.93 -5.88 -15.79
C THR A 132 18.34 -5.99 -15.18
N GLY A 133 18.53 -6.85 -14.19
CA GLY A 133 19.76 -6.93 -13.40
C GLY A 133 20.02 -5.70 -12.51
N ILE A 134 19.06 -4.77 -12.46
CA ILE A 134 19.08 -3.63 -11.53
C ILE A 134 18.22 -4.01 -10.33
N GLY A 135 18.78 -4.69 -9.37
CA GLY A 135 18.07 -5.07 -8.16
C GLY A 135 18.58 -4.34 -6.91
N ARG A 136 17.83 -4.49 -5.83
CA ARG A 136 18.18 -4.00 -4.49
C ARG A 136 19.54 -4.54 -4.03
N ASP A 137 19.79 -5.82 -4.27
CA ASP A 137 21.01 -6.53 -3.93
C ASP A 137 21.99 -6.58 -5.14
N GLY A 138 21.61 -5.92 -6.26
CA GLY A 138 22.28 -5.95 -7.54
C GLY A 138 23.69 -5.40 -7.52
N TYR A 139 24.54 -6.04 -8.30
CA TYR A 139 25.88 -5.56 -8.59
C TYR A 139 25.88 -4.33 -9.53
N SER A 140 24.74 -3.96 -10.09
CA SER A 140 24.59 -2.83 -11.00
C SER A 140 24.80 -1.47 -10.31
N VAL A 141 24.54 -1.36 -9.01
CA VAL A 141 24.77 -0.15 -8.21
C VAL A 141 25.77 -0.45 -7.09
N ILE A 142 27.04 -0.32 -7.40
CA ILE A 142 28.14 -0.63 -6.46
C ILE A 142 28.37 0.56 -5.54
N GLY A 143 27.97 0.44 -4.28
CA GLY A 143 28.27 1.43 -3.24
C GLY A 143 29.73 1.40 -2.82
N GLN A 144 30.19 2.49 -2.21
CA GLN A 144 31.55 2.59 -1.66
C GLN A 144 31.79 1.50 -0.60
N GLY A 145 32.83 0.69 -0.78
CA GLY A 145 33.14 -0.43 0.12
C GLY A 145 32.46 -1.76 -0.20
N ARG A 146 31.44 -1.77 -1.05
CA ARG A 146 30.65 -2.97 -1.36
C ARG A 146 31.48 -4.07 -2.03
N ILE A 147 32.46 -3.70 -2.85
CA ILE A 147 33.37 -4.69 -3.49
C ILE A 147 34.14 -5.49 -2.43
N ALA A 148 34.63 -4.84 -1.39
CA ALA A 148 35.32 -5.52 -0.30
C ALA A 148 34.41 -6.48 0.46
N GLU A 149 33.16 -6.08 0.68
CA GLU A 149 32.13 -6.96 1.27
C GLU A 149 31.82 -8.17 0.40
N ILE A 150 31.66 -7.97 -0.92
CA ILE A 150 31.42 -9.05 -1.90
C ILE A 150 32.58 -10.05 -1.92
N VAL A 151 33.83 -9.57 -1.89
CA VAL A 151 35.01 -10.43 -1.88
C VAL A 151 35.12 -11.21 -0.55
N ALA A 152 34.78 -10.56 0.56
CA ALA A 152 34.78 -11.17 1.89
C ALA A 152 33.56 -12.06 2.16
N ALA A 153 32.52 -11.98 1.33
CA ALA A 153 31.26 -12.69 1.50
C ALA A 153 31.44 -14.21 1.37
N LYS A 154 30.53 -14.96 2.04
CA LYS A 154 30.50 -16.42 1.96
C LYS A 154 30.16 -16.88 0.54
N SER A 155 30.53 -18.13 0.23
CA SER A 155 30.28 -18.73 -1.09
C SER A 155 28.80 -18.68 -1.53
N SER A 156 27.87 -18.84 -0.59
CA SER A 156 26.41 -18.74 -0.84
C SER A 156 25.99 -17.33 -1.26
N GLU A 157 26.50 -16.30 -0.60
CA GLU A 157 26.19 -14.90 -0.90
C GLU A 157 26.80 -14.47 -2.23
N ARG A 158 28.02 -14.92 -2.52
CA ARG A 158 28.66 -14.69 -3.83
C ARG A 158 27.89 -15.36 -4.96
N ARG A 159 27.36 -16.56 -4.72
CA ARG A 159 26.51 -17.25 -5.69
C ARG A 159 25.27 -16.44 -6.04
N GLU A 160 24.63 -15.79 -5.07
CA GLU A 160 23.46 -14.93 -5.31
C GLU A 160 23.77 -13.80 -6.30
N ILE A 161 24.95 -13.17 -6.17
CA ILE A 161 25.40 -12.12 -7.10
C ILE A 161 25.58 -12.66 -8.51
N PHE A 162 26.14 -13.86 -8.67
CA PHE A 162 26.28 -14.49 -9.97
C PHE A 162 24.92 -14.87 -10.58
N GLU A 163 24.01 -15.36 -9.76
CA GLU A 163 22.65 -15.71 -10.20
C GLU A 163 21.90 -14.46 -10.67
N GLU A 164 22.08 -13.33 -10.00
CA GLU A 164 21.52 -12.04 -10.42
C GLU A 164 22.13 -11.56 -11.74
N ALA A 165 23.46 -11.63 -11.86
CA ALA A 165 24.18 -11.28 -13.09
C ALA A 165 23.73 -12.12 -14.30
N CYS A 166 23.32 -13.38 -14.06
CA CYS A 166 22.80 -14.29 -15.09
C CYS A 166 21.29 -14.10 -15.36
N GLY A 167 20.62 -13.11 -14.75
CA GLY A 167 19.18 -12.89 -14.92
C GLY A 167 18.29 -13.94 -14.25
N ILE A 168 18.83 -14.73 -13.31
CA ILE A 168 18.10 -15.81 -12.64
C ILE A 168 17.30 -15.30 -11.41
N ALA A 169 17.54 -14.07 -10.99
CA ALA A 169 16.94 -13.48 -9.80
C ALA A 169 15.40 -13.54 -9.81
N LYS A 170 14.77 -13.29 -10.96
CA LYS A 170 13.32 -13.40 -11.16
C LYS A 170 12.81 -14.81 -10.90
N TYR A 171 13.48 -15.79 -11.46
CA TYR A 171 13.09 -17.19 -11.31
C TYR A 171 13.27 -17.65 -9.85
N ARG A 172 14.34 -17.23 -9.19
CA ARG A 172 14.56 -17.49 -7.76
C ARG A 172 13.46 -16.84 -6.91
N TYR A 173 13.13 -15.60 -7.17
CA TYR A 173 12.05 -14.90 -6.47
C TYR A 173 10.71 -15.62 -6.67
N ARG A 174 10.35 -15.95 -7.92
CA ARG A 174 9.13 -16.69 -8.23
C ARG A 174 9.11 -18.08 -7.60
N LYS A 175 10.25 -18.77 -7.59
CA LYS A 175 10.41 -20.08 -6.93
C LYS A 175 10.14 -19.94 -5.42
N THR A 176 10.82 -19.02 -4.74
CA THR A 176 10.65 -18.81 -3.30
C THR A 176 9.21 -18.42 -2.94
N GLU A 177 8.59 -17.57 -3.75
CA GLU A 177 7.19 -17.19 -3.55
C GLU A 177 6.24 -18.39 -3.78
N ALA A 178 6.51 -19.21 -4.80
CA ALA A 178 5.75 -20.41 -5.05
C ALA A 178 5.93 -21.46 -3.93
N GLU A 179 7.15 -21.65 -3.45
CA GLU A 179 7.44 -22.54 -2.32
C GLU A 179 6.74 -22.06 -1.03
N ARG A 180 6.73 -20.76 -0.77
CA ARG A 180 6.00 -20.19 0.36
C ARG A 180 4.50 -20.42 0.25
N ARG A 181 3.92 -20.23 -0.95
CA ARG A 181 2.49 -20.49 -1.20
C ARG A 181 2.18 -21.98 -1.09
N LEU A 182 3.07 -22.84 -1.58
CA LEU A 182 2.93 -24.27 -1.47
C LEU A 182 2.97 -24.74 0.00
N ALA A 183 3.89 -24.20 0.79
CA ALA A 183 3.96 -24.50 2.22
C ALA A 183 2.67 -24.10 2.93
N ALA A 184 2.17 -22.87 2.70
CA ALA A 184 0.92 -22.39 3.28
C ALA A 184 -0.30 -23.22 2.81
N ALA A 185 -0.31 -23.67 1.55
CA ALA A 185 -1.34 -24.59 1.04
C ALA A 185 -1.23 -25.97 1.72
N GLY A 186 -0.01 -26.46 1.98
CA GLY A 186 0.24 -27.68 2.72
C GLY A 186 -0.32 -27.64 4.14
N GLU A 187 -0.02 -26.57 4.89
CA GLU A 187 -0.58 -26.35 6.24
C GLU A 187 -2.11 -26.31 6.24
N ASN A 188 -2.70 -25.61 5.25
CA ASN A 188 -4.15 -25.59 5.11
C ASN A 188 -4.72 -26.96 4.79
N LEU A 189 -4.02 -27.78 3.99
CA LEU A 189 -4.43 -29.12 3.65
C LEU A 189 -4.37 -30.07 4.84
N GLU A 190 -3.35 -29.97 5.69
CA GLU A 190 -3.26 -30.69 6.95
C GLU A 190 -4.44 -30.33 7.87
N ARG A 191 -4.71 -29.04 8.02
CA ARG A 191 -5.86 -28.57 8.79
C ARG A 191 -7.20 -29.10 8.27
N LEU A 192 -7.37 -29.13 6.95
CA LEU A 192 -8.56 -29.72 6.34
C LEU A 192 -8.64 -31.23 6.56
N ARG A 193 -7.51 -31.95 6.56
CA ARG A 193 -7.47 -33.37 6.90
C ARG A 193 -7.89 -33.65 8.34
N ASP A 194 -7.44 -32.82 9.27
CA ASP A 194 -7.83 -32.94 10.67
C ASP A 194 -9.34 -32.73 10.83
N ILE A 195 -9.90 -31.69 10.20
CA ILE A 195 -11.35 -31.44 10.19
C ILE A 195 -12.09 -32.63 9.54
N PHE A 196 -11.58 -33.14 8.42
CA PHE A 196 -12.19 -34.27 7.76
C PHE A 196 -12.17 -35.53 8.63
N GLY A 197 -11.02 -35.81 9.28
CA GLY A 197 -10.89 -36.94 10.22
C GLY A 197 -11.82 -36.80 11.41
N GLU A 198 -12.02 -35.59 11.94
CA GLU A 198 -13.01 -35.34 13.00
C GLU A 198 -14.44 -35.63 12.50
N LEU A 199 -14.78 -35.11 11.32
CA LEU A 199 -16.10 -35.36 10.71
C LEU A 199 -16.32 -36.86 10.44
N GLU A 200 -15.32 -37.53 9.87
CA GLU A 200 -15.36 -38.96 9.57
C GLU A 200 -15.58 -39.79 10.86
N SER A 201 -14.90 -39.41 11.94
CA SER A 201 -15.07 -40.07 13.23
C SER A 201 -16.49 -39.96 13.80
N ARG A 202 -17.23 -38.91 13.41
CA ARG A 202 -18.62 -38.67 13.83
C ARG A 202 -19.63 -39.44 12.98
N VAL A 203 -19.27 -39.82 11.73
CA VAL A 203 -20.20 -40.54 10.83
C VAL A 203 -20.62 -41.88 11.44
N GLY A 204 -19.69 -42.67 11.94
CA GLY A 204 -19.99 -44.00 12.52
C GLY A 204 -20.96 -43.94 13.71
N PRO A 205 -20.77 -43.08 14.70
CA PRO A 205 -21.75 -42.82 15.76
C PRO A 205 -23.10 -42.38 15.23
N LEU A 206 -23.12 -41.42 14.27
CA LEU A 206 -24.35 -40.89 13.68
C LEU A 206 -25.11 -41.94 12.87
N GLU A 207 -24.40 -42.84 12.14
CA GLU A 207 -25.04 -43.97 11.45
C GLU A 207 -25.72 -44.92 12.44
N LYS A 208 -25.06 -45.23 13.57
CA LYS A 208 -25.65 -46.09 14.61
C LYS A 208 -26.86 -45.42 15.26
N GLU A 209 -26.79 -44.11 15.48
CA GLU A 209 -27.92 -43.34 16.03
C GLU A 209 -29.08 -43.28 15.02
N SER A 210 -28.78 -43.04 13.73
CA SER A 210 -29.72 -43.05 12.64
C SER A 210 -30.40 -44.42 12.50
N ALA A 211 -29.61 -45.52 12.53
CA ALA A 211 -30.15 -46.86 12.49
C ALA A 211 -31.05 -47.17 13.72
N LYS A 212 -30.67 -46.71 14.90
CA LYS A 212 -31.56 -46.82 16.11
C LYS A 212 -32.80 -45.99 15.94
N ALA A 213 -32.72 -44.79 15.39
CA ALA A 213 -33.86 -43.92 15.14
C ALA A 213 -34.83 -44.53 14.09
N GLN A 214 -34.24 -45.07 13.01
CA GLN A 214 -35.04 -45.81 11.99
C GLN A 214 -35.79 -47.00 12.60
N LYS A 215 -35.10 -47.84 13.39
CA LYS A 215 -35.70 -48.96 14.08
C LYS A 215 -36.77 -48.54 15.09
N PHE A 216 -36.54 -47.44 15.78
CA PHE A 216 -37.54 -46.84 16.65
C PHE A 216 -38.75 -46.35 15.89
N LEU A 217 -38.56 -45.72 14.71
CA LEU A 217 -39.63 -45.25 13.85
C LEU A 217 -40.45 -46.43 13.29
N GLU A 218 -39.79 -47.53 12.86
CA GLU A 218 -40.47 -48.77 12.39
C GLU A 218 -41.30 -49.38 13.51
N LEU A 219 -40.73 -49.54 14.72
CA LEU A 219 -41.44 -50.07 15.88
C LEU A 219 -42.55 -49.15 16.35
N SER A 220 -42.31 -47.84 16.27
CA SER A 220 -43.36 -46.83 16.58
C SER A 220 -44.48 -46.82 15.57
N ALA A 221 -44.15 -47.03 14.26
CA ALA A 221 -45.19 -47.19 13.22
C ALA A 221 -45.99 -48.46 13.42
N GLN A 222 -45.31 -49.60 13.72
CA GLN A 222 -46.02 -50.87 14.04
C GLN A 222 -46.92 -50.70 15.29
N ARG A 223 -46.42 -50.05 16.32
CA ARG A 223 -47.25 -49.71 17.51
C ARG A 223 -48.42 -48.85 17.13
N LYS A 224 -48.18 -47.77 16.32
CA LYS A 224 -49.26 -46.93 15.82
C LYS A 224 -50.28 -47.71 14.97
N THR A 225 -49.81 -48.64 14.12
CA THR A 225 -50.67 -49.48 13.30
C THR A 225 -51.56 -50.39 14.18
N LEU A 226 -50.96 -50.96 15.23
CA LEU A 226 -51.66 -51.75 16.25
C LEU A 226 -52.62 -50.90 17.10
N GLU A 227 -52.24 -49.69 17.44
CA GLU A 227 -53.11 -48.72 18.13
C GLU A 227 -54.23 -48.20 17.22
N VAL A 228 -53.98 -48.08 15.90
CA VAL A 228 -54.93 -47.59 14.89
C VAL A 228 -56.01 -48.63 14.53
N THR A 229 -55.77 -49.93 14.70
CA THR A 229 -56.86 -50.91 14.63
C THR A 229 -57.98 -50.68 15.71
N LEU A 230 -57.56 -49.92 16.77
CA LEU A 230 -58.47 -49.50 17.83
C LEU A 230 -59.08 -48.10 17.62
N TRP A 231 -58.51 -47.30 16.72
CA TRP A 231 -58.84 -45.88 16.56
C TRP A 231 -59.02 -45.51 15.08
N THR A 232 -60.12 -45.85 14.47
CA THR A 232 -60.47 -45.45 13.07
C THR A 232 -60.39 -43.95 12.84
N ASP A 233 -60.58 -43.15 13.88
CA ASP A 233 -60.42 -41.70 13.83
C ASP A 233 -58.99 -41.23 13.61
N GLY A 234 -57.96 -42.00 14.09
CA GLY A 234 -56.59 -41.66 13.94
C GLY A 234 -56.10 -41.72 12.47
N VAL A 235 -56.67 -42.66 11.66
CA VAL A 235 -56.34 -42.76 10.23
C VAL A 235 -56.88 -41.55 9.45
N HIS A 236 -58.04 -41.05 9.81
CA HIS A 236 -58.58 -39.84 9.17
C HIS A 236 -57.73 -38.64 9.50
N ARG A 237 -57.30 -38.45 10.76
CA ARG A 237 -56.41 -37.36 11.17
C ARG A 237 -55.01 -37.49 10.52
N ALA A 238 -54.49 -38.72 10.45
CA ALA A 238 -53.17 -38.94 9.79
C ALA A 238 -53.27 -38.65 8.28
N ARG A 239 -54.32 -39.00 7.60
CA ARG A 239 -54.54 -38.62 6.19
C ARG A 239 -54.70 -37.13 5.99
N GLU A 240 -55.41 -36.48 6.86
CA GLU A 240 -55.53 -34.99 6.84
C GLU A 240 -54.16 -34.33 7.10
N ALA A 241 -53.38 -34.85 8.07
CA ALA A 241 -52.04 -34.35 8.36
C ALA A 241 -51.07 -34.55 7.20
N VAL A 242 -51.09 -35.73 6.54
CA VAL A 242 -50.26 -35.96 5.33
C VAL A 242 -50.69 -35.03 4.19
N ARG A 243 -52.01 -34.83 3.98
CA ARG A 243 -52.47 -33.88 2.96
C ARG A 243 -52.07 -32.44 3.29
N GLN A 244 -52.01 -32.09 4.54
CA GLN A 244 -51.53 -30.77 4.95
C GLN A 244 -50.03 -30.66 4.71
N GLN A 245 -49.23 -31.68 5.07
CA GLN A 245 -47.78 -31.67 4.81
C GLN A 245 -47.42 -31.62 3.33
N VAL A 246 -48.19 -32.29 2.47
CA VAL A 246 -47.98 -32.18 1.01
C VAL A 246 -48.27 -30.75 0.54
N ARG A 247 -49.32 -30.13 1.01
CA ARG A 247 -49.61 -28.71 0.69
C ARG A 247 -48.52 -27.78 1.23
N ASP A 248 -48.08 -28.02 2.47
CA ASP A 248 -47.00 -27.23 3.09
C ASP A 248 -45.67 -27.43 2.37
N TYR A 249 -45.37 -28.70 1.93
CA TYR A 249 -44.19 -28.99 1.11
C TYR A 249 -44.26 -28.31 -0.25
N GLU A 250 -45.41 -28.38 -0.95
CA GLU A 250 -45.56 -27.69 -2.24
C GLU A 250 -45.42 -26.17 -2.08
N THR A 251 -45.94 -25.62 -0.96
CA THR A 251 -45.80 -24.21 -0.61
C THR A 251 -44.32 -23.88 -0.32
N ALA A 252 -43.68 -24.72 0.51
CA ALA A 252 -42.23 -24.54 0.83
C ALA A 252 -41.32 -24.69 -0.38
N GLN A 253 -41.66 -25.63 -1.31
CA GLN A 253 -40.93 -25.77 -2.56
C GLN A 253 -41.11 -24.56 -3.45
N ALA A 254 -42.37 -24.06 -3.56
CA ALA A 254 -42.61 -22.82 -4.29
C ALA A 254 -41.91 -21.60 -3.66
N ASP A 255 -41.90 -21.56 -2.33
CA ASP A 255 -41.16 -20.52 -1.59
C ASP A 255 -39.63 -20.67 -1.81
N TYR A 256 -39.10 -21.91 -1.77
CA TYR A 256 -37.72 -22.16 -2.07
C TYR A 256 -37.34 -21.69 -3.49
N GLU A 257 -38.15 -22.02 -4.49
CA GLU A 257 -37.91 -21.57 -5.87
C GLU A 257 -38.04 -20.03 -6.03
N ARG A 258 -38.95 -19.42 -5.20
CA ARG A 258 -39.03 -17.97 -5.16
C ARG A 258 -37.79 -17.37 -4.54
N PHE A 259 -37.38 -17.88 -3.37
CA PHE A 259 -36.18 -17.39 -2.68
C PHE A 259 -34.90 -17.64 -3.47
N ASP A 260 -34.81 -18.78 -4.18
CA ASP A 260 -33.66 -19.02 -5.06
C ASP A 260 -33.57 -17.98 -6.19
N ARG A 261 -34.73 -17.62 -6.76
CA ARG A 261 -34.82 -16.53 -7.75
C ARG A 261 -34.49 -15.16 -7.14
N GLU A 262 -35.06 -14.90 -5.97
CA GLU A 262 -34.80 -13.66 -5.22
C GLU A 262 -33.31 -13.58 -4.81
N THR A 263 -32.73 -14.71 -4.38
CA THR A 263 -31.30 -14.79 -4.03
C THR A 263 -30.41 -14.52 -5.24
N LYS A 264 -30.71 -15.16 -6.38
CA LYS A 264 -30.00 -14.89 -7.62
C LYS A 264 -30.13 -13.44 -8.08
N ALA A 265 -31.33 -12.87 -7.93
CA ALA A 265 -31.55 -11.45 -8.23
C ALA A 265 -30.78 -10.55 -7.26
N ALA A 266 -30.81 -10.88 -5.97
CA ALA A 266 -30.04 -10.16 -4.95
C ALA A 266 -28.53 -10.30 -5.13
N GLU A 267 -28.06 -11.50 -5.55
CA GLU A 267 -26.66 -11.71 -5.90
C GLU A 267 -26.24 -10.84 -7.08
N GLN A 268 -27.09 -10.75 -8.11
CA GLN A 268 -26.84 -9.86 -9.25
C GLN A 268 -26.86 -8.39 -8.82
N GLU A 269 -27.84 -8.00 -8.03
CA GLU A 269 -27.92 -6.64 -7.49
C GLU A 269 -26.73 -6.32 -6.56
N ALA A 270 -26.33 -7.31 -5.73
CA ALA A 270 -25.13 -7.16 -4.88
C ALA A 270 -23.86 -7.01 -5.71
N GLU A 271 -23.77 -7.72 -6.85
CA GLU A 271 -22.62 -7.57 -7.74
C GLU A 271 -22.63 -6.22 -8.46
N GLU A 272 -23.81 -5.75 -8.87
CA GLU A 272 -23.96 -4.40 -9.42
C GLU A 272 -23.60 -3.33 -8.40
N ILE A 273 -24.08 -3.50 -7.14
CA ILE A 273 -23.74 -2.60 -6.03
C ILE A 273 -22.23 -2.65 -5.75
N ARG A 274 -21.63 -3.86 -5.78
CA ARG A 274 -20.18 -4.02 -5.59
C ARG A 274 -19.40 -3.28 -6.67
N MET A 275 -19.84 -3.41 -7.93
CA MET A 275 -19.24 -2.67 -9.04
C MET A 275 -19.40 -1.15 -8.86
N GLN A 276 -20.58 -0.69 -8.44
CA GLN A 276 -20.83 0.72 -8.13
C GLN A 276 -19.98 1.18 -6.93
N ALA A 277 -19.90 0.35 -5.88
CA ALA A 277 -19.06 0.66 -4.72
C ALA A 277 -17.58 0.76 -5.09
N GLN A 278 -17.12 -0.10 -5.99
CA GLN A 278 -15.75 -0.04 -6.49
C GLN A 278 -15.51 1.24 -7.33
N GLN A 279 -16.47 1.61 -8.16
CA GLN A 279 -16.41 2.89 -8.90
C GLN A 279 -16.44 4.10 -7.96
N LEU A 280 -17.30 4.03 -6.92
CA LEU A 280 -17.35 5.07 -5.89
C LEU A 280 -16.06 5.12 -5.08
N THR A 281 -15.47 3.98 -4.77
CA THR A 281 -14.17 3.93 -4.07
C THR A 281 -13.09 4.65 -4.87
N VAL A 282 -13.00 4.38 -6.17
CA VAL A 282 -12.08 5.09 -7.08
C VAL A 282 -12.41 6.58 -7.13
N ALA A 283 -13.70 6.93 -7.17
CA ALA A 283 -14.10 8.34 -7.14
C ALA A 283 -13.75 9.02 -5.81
N VAL A 284 -13.92 8.31 -4.69
CA VAL A 284 -13.52 8.79 -3.35
C VAL A 284 -12.01 8.95 -3.25
N GLU A 285 -11.22 8.02 -3.78
CA GLU A 285 -9.76 8.14 -3.82
C GLU A 285 -9.33 9.37 -4.63
N ARG A 286 -9.98 9.60 -5.78
CA ARG A 286 -9.74 10.79 -6.59
C ARG A 286 -10.12 12.07 -5.82
N LEU A 287 -11.34 12.09 -5.23
CA LEU A 287 -11.79 13.23 -4.43
C LEU A 287 -10.89 13.46 -3.21
N ASN A 288 -10.40 12.39 -2.57
CA ASN A 288 -9.43 12.51 -1.49
C ASN A 288 -8.10 13.09 -1.96
N GLY A 289 -7.69 12.77 -3.20
CA GLY A 289 -6.55 13.41 -3.86
C GLY A 289 -6.79 14.91 -4.06
N ASP A 290 -7.96 15.27 -4.58
CA ASP A 290 -8.37 16.66 -4.78
C ASP A 290 -8.46 17.40 -3.44
N ILE A 291 -9.06 16.76 -2.42
CA ILE A 291 -9.13 17.31 -1.06
C ILE A 291 -7.73 17.56 -0.48
N ARG A 292 -6.79 16.62 -0.64
CA ARG A 292 -5.40 16.82 -0.18
C ARG A 292 -4.76 18.01 -0.87
N SER A 293 -4.90 18.09 -2.20
CA SER A 293 -4.39 19.22 -2.98
C SER A 293 -4.99 20.55 -2.53
N ILE A 294 -6.32 20.57 -2.30
CA ILE A 294 -7.01 21.77 -1.80
C ILE A 294 -6.57 22.07 -0.36
N THR A 295 -6.41 21.05 0.48
CA THR A 295 -5.95 21.22 1.88
C THR A 295 -4.53 21.78 1.93
N GLU A 296 -3.65 21.32 1.02
CA GLU A 296 -2.30 21.90 0.88
C GLU A 296 -2.36 23.37 0.43
N GLN A 297 -3.26 23.69 -0.52
CA GLN A 297 -3.48 25.09 -0.94
C GLN A 297 -4.04 25.94 0.20
N ILE A 298 -4.99 25.38 0.97
CA ILE A 298 -5.54 26.04 2.16
C ILE A 298 -4.43 26.27 3.19
N SER A 299 -3.66 25.23 3.54
CA SER A 299 -2.55 25.33 4.51
C SER A 299 -1.48 26.32 4.05
N GLY A 300 -1.16 26.29 2.74
CA GLY A 300 -0.29 27.31 2.14
C GLY A 300 -0.86 28.73 2.23
N SER A 301 -2.19 28.85 2.05
CA SER A 301 -2.89 30.13 2.18
C SER A 301 -2.98 30.58 3.64
N GLU A 302 -3.27 29.65 4.56
CA GLU A 302 -3.28 29.90 6.01
C GLU A 302 -1.89 30.32 6.50
N SER A 303 -0.83 29.66 6.02
CA SER A 303 0.54 30.08 6.31
C SER A 303 0.85 31.49 5.80
N ARG A 304 0.35 31.81 4.58
CA ARG A 304 0.46 33.16 4.03
C ARG A 304 -0.34 34.19 4.83
N ILE A 305 -1.55 33.78 5.25
CA ILE A 305 -2.39 34.63 6.12
C ILE A 305 -1.68 34.85 7.42
N ALA A 306 -1.15 33.82 8.08
CA ALA A 306 -0.43 33.94 9.34
C ALA A 306 0.83 34.85 9.22
N VAL A 307 1.55 34.75 8.08
CA VAL A 307 2.66 35.67 7.81
C VAL A 307 2.16 37.07 7.63
N LEU A 308 1.09 37.28 6.86
CA LEU A 308 0.51 38.60 6.62
C LEU A 308 -0.09 39.19 7.92
N GLU A 309 -0.73 38.36 8.74
CA GLU A 309 -1.23 38.79 10.07
C GLU A 309 -0.07 39.24 10.98
N ASN A 310 1.03 38.45 10.95
CA ASN A 310 2.23 38.80 11.69
C ASN A 310 2.88 40.13 11.16
N ASP A 311 2.91 40.26 9.83
CA ASP A 311 3.39 41.49 9.19
C ASP A 311 2.46 42.67 9.49
N ILE A 312 1.13 42.46 9.54
CA ILE A 312 0.16 43.48 9.96
C ILE A 312 0.43 43.86 11.41
N LEU A 313 0.53 42.86 12.31
CA LEU A 313 0.80 43.10 13.74
C LEU A 313 2.10 43.91 13.92
N ARG A 314 3.15 43.49 13.22
CA ARG A 314 4.45 44.14 13.22
C ARG A 314 4.39 45.57 12.66
N ASN A 315 3.58 45.77 11.61
CA ASN A 315 3.34 47.11 11.06
C ASN A 315 2.50 47.98 11.99
N GLU A 316 1.50 47.37 12.67
CA GLU A 316 0.71 48.05 13.68
C GLU A 316 1.58 48.44 14.90
N GLU A 317 2.44 47.50 15.38
CA GLU A 317 3.40 47.79 16.46
C GLU A 317 4.39 48.88 16.02
N SER A 318 4.92 48.76 14.80
CA SER A 318 5.82 49.77 14.24
C SER A 318 5.10 51.10 14.05
N GLY A 319 3.84 51.04 13.59
CA GLY A 319 2.99 52.24 13.48
C GLY A 319 2.66 52.88 14.83
N ALA A 320 2.42 52.05 15.85
CA ALA A 320 2.22 52.51 17.22
C ALA A 320 3.50 53.15 17.79
N SER A 321 4.67 52.50 17.54
CA SER A 321 5.98 53.03 17.93
C SER A 321 6.27 54.37 17.24
N LEU A 322 6.05 54.44 15.93
CA LEU A 322 6.21 55.68 15.16
C LEU A 322 5.24 56.80 15.61
N LYS A 323 3.98 56.40 15.96
CA LYS A 323 3.05 57.34 16.53
C LYS A 323 3.49 57.84 17.91
N ALA A 324 4.02 56.93 18.75
CA ALA A 324 4.56 57.30 20.06
C ALA A 324 5.80 58.21 19.91
N GLU A 325 6.70 57.91 18.95
CA GLU A 325 7.83 58.79 18.64
C GLU A 325 7.39 60.13 18.06
N SER A 326 6.37 60.12 17.17
CA SER A 326 5.80 61.36 16.64
C SER A 326 5.16 62.22 17.74
N THR A 327 4.39 61.58 18.66
CA THR A 327 3.78 62.27 19.77
C THR A 327 4.83 62.79 20.80
N ALA A 328 5.88 61.97 21.01
CA ALA A 328 7.02 62.45 21.86
C ALA A 328 7.77 63.60 21.18
N GLY A 329 8.01 63.51 19.87
CA GLY A 329 8.61 64.57 19.10
C GLY A 329 7.77 65.82 19.02
N GLU A 330 6.42 65.73 18.99
CA GLU A 330 5.50 66.87 19.10
C GLU A 330 5.50 67.42 20.50
N GLN A 331 5.61 66.65 21.57
CA GLN A 331 5.75 67.08 22.93
C GLN A 331 7.09 67.80 23.14
N ASP A 332 8.19 67.23 22.69
CA ASP A 332 9.52 67.84 22.72
C ASP A 332 9.52 69.17 21.93
N SER A 333 8.83 69.19 20.78
CA SER A 333 8.69 70.40 19.95
C SER A 333 7.83 71.47 20.67
N THR A 334 6.76 71.10 21.37
CA THR A 334 5.92 72.00 22.13
C THR A 334 6.63 72.49 23.41
N GLU A 335 7.40 71.63 24.06
CA GLU A 335 8.26 72.05 25.21
C GLU A 335 9.39 72.95 24.74
N ALA A 336 10.01 72.70 23.60
CA ALA A 336 11.03 73.54 23.00
C ALA A 336 10.45 74.93 22.58
N GLN A 337 9.21 74.97 22.08
CA GLN A 337 8.51 76.22 21.77
C GLN A 337 8.04 76.99 23.02
N ALA A 338 7.82 76.32 24.14
CA ALA A 338 7.46 76.94 25.40
C ALA A 338 8.67 77.52 26.19
N ALA A 339 9.88 77.08 25.79
CA ALA A 339 11.16 77.50 26.36
C ALA A 339 11.85 78.65 25.59
N LEU A 340 11.28 79.02 24.42
CA LEU A 340 11.61 80.27 23.68
C LEU A 340 10.66 81.43 24.02
#